data_dc2fde56eeb04512b51af956749836f2
#
_entry.id   dc2fde56eeb04512b51af956749836f2
#
_cell.length_a   1.000
_cell.length_b   1.000
_cell.length_c   1.000
_cell.angle_alpha   90.00
_cell.angle_beta   90.00
_cell.angle_gamma   90.00
#
_symmetry.space_group_name_H-M   'P 1'
#
loop_
_entity.id
_entity.type
_entity.pdbx_description
1 polymer ?
#
loop_
_entity_poly.entity_id
_entity_poly.type
_entity_poly.pdbx_seq_one_letter_code
_entity_poly.pdbx_strand_id
1 'polypeptide(L)'
;MITTGNMSSLMQGLLVPMCTYSIVAIGLNLCVGYLGELSIGHAGFMCIGAFTSAAFTKATMDTFTNAGLRFFVALIIGAVCAGIFGFLIGIPVLRLKGDYLAIVTLAFGEIIKNIINVLYVGIDSNGIHFSMKDQMSLGMEPGGKMIISGAMGITGTPRQSTFTIGVILILVTLFVVLNLINSRDGRAIMAIRDNRIA
;
A
#
# COMPACT_ATOMS: atom_id res chain seq x y z
N MET A 1 -18.85 6.10 -21.77
CA MET A 1 -17.56 6.37 -22.43
C MET A 1 -16.53 5.28 -22.18
N ILE A 2 -16.35 4.79 -20.96
CA ILE A 2 -15.38 3.73 -20.62
C ILE A 2 -15.76 2.38 -21.22
N THR A 3 -17.03 2.14 -21.48
CA THR A 3 -17.57 0.88 -22.08
C THR A 3 -17.62 0.87 -23.62
N THR A 4 -17.33 1.97 -24.28
CA THR A 4 -17.54 2.12 -25.73
C THR A 4 -16.26 1.96 -26.58
N GLY A 5 -15.17 1.43 -26.05
CA GLY A 5 -13.99 1.06 -26.85
C GLY A 5 -13.19 2.21 -27.50
N ASN A 6 -13.58 3.46 -27.28
CA ASN A 6 -12.97 4.65 -27.91
C ASN A 6 -11.78 5.22 -27.14
N MET A 7 -11.28 4.53 -26.11
CA MET A 7 -10.11 4.98 -25.35
C MET A 7 -8.85 4.24 -25.81
N SER A 8 -7.79 5.00 -26.03
CA SER A 8 -6.46 4.46 -26.27
C SER A 8 -6.03 3.53 -25.13
N SER A 9 -5.32 2.44 -25.42
CA SER A 9 -4.80 1.49 -24.42
C SER A 9 -3.92 2.17 -23.38
N LEU A 10 -3.22 3.23 -23.74
CA LEU A 10 -2.46 4.08 -22.82
C LEU A 10 -3.37 4.77 -21.78
N MET A 11 -4.47 5.37 -22.24
CA MET A 11 -5.45 6.02 -21.35
C MET A 11 -6.03 5.03 -20.33
N GLN A 12 -6.41 3.84 -20.78
CA GLN A 12 -6.94 2.80 -19.89
C GLN A 12 -5.90 2.36 -18.83
N GLY A 13 -4.62 2.31 -19.21
CA GLY A 13 -3.54 1.98 -18.30
C GLY A 13 -3.28 3.05 -17.23
N LEU A 14 -3.55 4.33 -17.53
CA LEU A 14 -3.32 5.45 -16.61
C LEU A 14 -4.47 5.67 -15.60
N LEU A 15 -5.69 5.26 -15.92
CA LEU A 15 -6.86 5.52 -15.08
C LEU A 15 -6.76 4.87 -13.70
N VAL A 16 -6.25 3.65 -13.60
CA VAL A 16 -6.11 2.93 -12.33
C VAL A 16 -5.05 3.57 -11.42
N PRO A 17 -3.82 3.86 -11.91
CA PRO A 17 -2.85 4.63 -11.13
C PRO A 17 -3.34 5.99 -10.67
N MET A 18 -4.10 6.73 -11.50
CA MET A 18 -4.69 8.00 -11.08
C MET A 18 -5.62 7.85 -9.88
N CYS A 19 -6.47 6.81 -9.86
CA CYS A 19 -7.31 6.53 -8.70
C CYS A 19 -6.46 6.21 -7.45
N THR A 20 -5.42 5.40 -7.60
CA THR A 20 -4.53 5.03 -6.49
C THR A 20 -3.84 6.26 -5.90
N TYR A 21 -3.26 7.12 -6.75
CA TYR A 21 -2.61 8.35 -6.29
C TYR A 21 -3.61 9.34 -5.67
N SER A 22 -4.85 9.38 -6.14
CA SER A 22 -5.90 10.19 -5.52
C SER A 22 -6.21 9.73 -4.09
N ILE A 23 -6.29 8.42 -3.84
CA ILE A 23 -6.48 7.86 -2.49
C ILE A 23 -5.30 8.22 -1.59
N VAL A 24 -4.07 8.08 -2.09
CA VAL A 24 -2.86 8.44 -1.34
C VAL A 24 -2.83 9.94 -1.04
N ALA A 25 -3.23 10.79 -1.98
CA ALA A 25 -3.31 12.23 -1.79
C ALA A 25 -4.33 12.63 -0.72
N ILE A 26 -5.49 11.96 -0.66
CA ILE A 26 -6.48 12.15 0.41
C ILE A 26 -5.88 11.78 1.77
N GLY A 27 -5.17 10.66 1.87
CA GLY A 27 -4.48 10.23 3.08
C GLY A 27 -3.37 11.21 3.50
N LEU A 28 -2.58 11.70 2.54
CA LEU A 28 -1.55 12.70 2.79
C LEU A 28 -2.14 14.03 3.26
N ASN A 29 -3.25 14.46 2.68
CA ASN A 29 -3.95 15.67 3.10
C ASN A 29 -4.47 15.56 4.55
N LEU A 30 -4.83 14.37 5.02
CA LEU A 30 -5.19 14.16 6.42
C LEU A 30 -4.00 14.44 7.35
N CYS A 31 -2.79 14.02 6.99
CA CYS A 31 -1.59 14.27 7.79
C CYS A 31 -1.11 15.73 7.68
N VAL A 32 -0.92 16.23 6.47
CA VAL A 32 -0.34 17.55 6.25
C VAL A 32 -1.38 18.66 6.47
N GLY A 33 -2.59 18.47 5.95
CA GLY A 33 -3.64 19.49 6.00
C GLY A 33 -4.28 19.62 7.38
N TYR A 34 -4.63 18.49 8.00
CA TYR A 34 -5.39 18.49 9.26
C TYR A 34 -4.50 18.36 10.50
N LEU A 35 -3.52 17.44 10.54
CA LEU A 35 -2.58 17.35 11.65
C LEU A 35 -1.52 18.47 11.62
N GLY A 36 -1.22 19.03 10.45
CA GLY A 36 -0.16 20.02 10.29
C GLY A 36 1.24 19.43 10.41
N GLU A 37 1.39 18.11 10.22
CA GLU A 37 2.67 17.41 10.30
C GLU A 37 3.12 16.93 8.92
N LEU A 38 4.33 17.32 8.53
CA LEU A 38 4.89 16.90 7.26
C LEU A 38 5.39 15.44 7.36
N SER A 39 4.69 14.52 6.68
CA SER A 39 5.10 13.13 6.58
C SER A 39 5.38 12.77 5.12
N ILE A 40 6.60 12.34 4.82
CA ILE A 40 7.03 11.94 3.47
C ILE A 40 7.05 10.41 3.32
N GLY A 41 6.77 9.67 4.39
CA GLY A 41 6.81 8.21 4.44
C GLY A 41 5.63 7.47 3.81
N HIS A 42 4.62 8.16 3.26
CA HIS A 42 3.41 7.54 2.70
C HIS A 42 3.70 6.54 1.57
N ALA A 43 4.73 6.79 0.77
CA ALA A 43 5.16 5.87 -0.28
C ALA A 43 5.60 4.50 0.27
N GLY A 44 6.23 4.47 1.45
CA GLY A 44 6.62 3.22 2.12
C GLY A 44 5.41 2.38 2.54
N PHE A 45 4.40 2.99 3.13
CA PHE A 45 3.15 2.29 3.51
C PHE A 45 2.37 1.80 2.29
N MET A 46 2.32 2.60 1.22
CA MET A 46 1.74 2.20 -0.06
C MET A 46 2.49 0.98 -0.63
N CYS A 47 3.81 0.96 -0.54
CA CYS A 47 4.64 -0.14 -0.99
C CYS A 47 4.33 -1.43 -0.21
N ILE A 48 4.27 -1.39 1.13
CA ILE A 48 3.92 -2.55 1.97
C ILE A 48 2.54 -3.11 1.58
N GLY A 49 1.52 -2.24 1.48
CA GLY A 49 0.17 -2.66 1.12
C GLY A 49 0.10 -3.29 -0.27
N ALA A 50 0.75 -2.68 -1.26
CA ALA A 50 0.79 -3.18 -2.64
C ALA A 50 1.51 -4.54 -2.73
N PHE A 51 2.69 -4.67 -2.13
CA PHE A 51 3.45 -5.93 -2.17
C PHE A 51 2.74 -7.05 -1.43
N THR A 52 2.18 -6.78 -0.25
CA THR A 52 1.45 -7.78 0.53
C THR A 52 0.20 -8.28 -0.21
N SER A 53 -0.60 -7.37 -0.77
CA SER A 53 -1.80 -7.72 -1.51
C SER A 53 -1.49 -8.47 -2.81
N ALA A 54 -0.43 -8.07 -3.53
CA ALA A 54 0.01 -8.73 -4.75
C ALA A 54 0.61 -10.11 -4.46
N ALA A 55 1.43 -10.24 -3.41
CA ALA A 55 1.99 -11.52 -2.95
C ALA A 55 0.88 -12.50 -2.56
N PHE A 56 -0.10 -12.05 -1.77
CA PHE A 56 -1.26 -12.87 -1.43
C PHE A 56 -2.05 -13.30 -2.67
N THR A 57 -2.33 -12.37 -3.58
CA THR A 57 -3.05 -12.66 -4.83
C THR A 57 -2.35 -13.73 -5.63
N LYS A 58 -1.02 -13.64 -5.76
CA LYS A 58 -0.21 -14.60 -6.52
C LYS A 58 -0.11 -15.96 -5.82
N ALA A 59 0.02 -15.97 -4.49
CA ALA A 59 0.07 -17.21 -3.71
C ALA A 59 -1.25 -18.00 -3.75
N THR A 60 -2.38 -17.29 -3.83
CA THR A 60 -3.71 -17.91 -3.77
C THR A 60 -4.40 -18.05 -5.13
N MET A 61 -3.66 -17.88 -6.22
CA MET A 61 -4.20 -18.01 -7.58
C MET A 61 -4.85 -19.39 -7.84
N ASP A 62 -4.27 -20.44 -7.31
CA ASP A 62 -4.73 -21.82 -7.51
C ASP A 62 -5.82 -22.22 -6.50
N THR A 63 -5.90 -21.55 -5.36
CA THR A 63 -6.83 -21.90 -4.26
C THR A 63 -8.18 -21.19 -4.39
N PHE A 64 -8.18 -19.92 -4.79
CA PHE A 64 -9.42 -19.14 -4.93
C PHE A 64 -9.84 -19.02 -6.39
N THR A 65 -10.88 -19.77 -6.76
CA THR A 65 -11.48 -19.75 -8.12
C THR A 65 -12.16 -18.40 -8.43
N ASN A 66 -12.74 -17.74 -7.43
CA ASN A 66 -13.44 -16.46 -7.59
C ASN A 66 -12.46 -15.27 -7.54
N ALA A 67 -12.17 -14.70 -8.71
CA ALA A 67 -11.25 -13.56 -8.87
C ALA A 67 -11.64 -12.31 -8.06
N GLY A 68 -12.94 -12.01 -7.97
CA GLY A 68 -13.44 -10.85 -7.23
C GLY A 68 -13.26 -11.00 -5.72
N LEU A 69 -13.56 -12.17 -5.17
CA LEU A 69 -13.43 -12.44 -3.75
C LEU A 69 -11.94 -12.43 -3.34
N ARG A 70 -11.06 -13.01 -4.15
CA ARG A 70 -9.62 -12.97 -3.96
C ARG A 70 -9.08 -11.54 -3.93
N PHE A 71 -9.55 -10.69 -4.86
CA PHE A 71 -9.16 -9.27 -4.89
C PHE A 71 -9.56 -8.53 -3.61
N PHE A 72 -10.80 -8.75 -3.13
CA PHE A 72 -11.32 -8.12 -1.91
C PHE A 72 -10.53 -8.54 -0.66
N VAL A 73 -10.25 -9.84 -0.53
CA VAL A 73 -9.46 -10.38 0.58
C VAL A 73 -8.01 -9.86 0.52
N ALA A 74 -7.40 -9.83 -0.66
CA ALA A 74 -6.06 -9.28 -0.86
C ALA A 74 -5.97 -7.81 -0.45
N LEU A 75 -7.00 -7.01 -0.77
CA LEU A 75 -7.08 -5.60 -0.41
C LEU A 75 -7.16 -5.42 1.12
N ILE A 76 -7.98 -6.22 1.80
CA ILE A 76 -8.09 -6.18 3.27
C ILE A 76 -6.77 -6.58 3.92
N ILE A 77 -6.13 -7.65 3.46
CA ILE A 77 -4.84 -8.10 3.99
C ILE A 77 -3.76 -7.03 3.78
N GLY A 78 -3.69 -6.44 2.59
CA GLY A 78 -2.77 -5.33 2.30
C GLY A 78 -2.99 -4.13 3.22
N ALA A 79 -4.26 -3.76 3.46
CA ALA A 79 -4.62 -2.65 4.35
C ALA A 79 -4.26 -2.94 5.80
N VAL A 80 -4.52 -4.17 6.30
CA VAL A 80 -4.17 -4.58 7.66
C VAL A 80 -2.66 -4.59 7.84
N CYS A 81 -1.90 -5.16 6.91
CA CYS A 81 -0.44 -5.17 6.99
C CYS A 81 0.13 -3.75 6.97
N ALA A 82 -0.31 -2.90 6.04
CA ALA A 82 0.12 -1.50 6.01
C ALA A 82 -0.24 -0.76 7.32
N GLY A 83 -1.40 -1.06 7.90
CA GLY A 83 -1.84 -0.51 9.20
C GLY A 83 -0.95 -0.95 10.37
N ILE A 84 -0.58 -2.23 10.43
CA ILE A 84 0.32 -2.77 11.46
C ILE A 84 1.69 -2.09 11.38
N PHE A 85 2.28 -2.02 10.19
CA PHE A 85 3.56 -1.34 10.00
C PHE A 85 3.44 0.16 10.27
N GLY A 86 2.33 0.79 9.88
CA GLY A 86 2.03 2.18 10.20
C GLY A 86 1.98 2.44 11.70
N PHE A 87 1.36 1.54 12.46
CA PHE A 87 1.31 1.62 13.92
C PHE A 87 2.69 1.42 14.55
N LEU A 88 3.43 0.38 14.14
CA LEU A 88 4.77 0.11 14.65
C LEU A 88 5.76 1.26 14.41
N ILE A 89 5.71 1.86 13.22
CA ILE A 89 6.57 3.00 12.86
C ILE A 89 6.04 4.29 13.51
N GLY A 90 4.73 4.43 13.61
CA GLY A 90 4.08 5.61 14.20
C GLY A 90 4.47 5.86 15.64
N ILE A 91 4.58 4.81 16.48
CA ILE A 91 4.93 4.95 17.90
C ILE A 91 6.25 5.73 18.12
N PRO A 92 7.39 5.36 17.52
CA PRO A 92 8.64 6.13 17.68
C PRO A 92 8.61 7.47 16.95
N VAL A 93 7.94 7.55 15.80
CA VAL A 93 7.92 8.73 14.93
C VAL A 93 7.08 9.85 15.54
N LEU A 94 5.96 9.55 16.20
CA LEU A 94 5.11 10.55 16.85
C LEU A 94 5.78 11.27 18.03
N ARG A 95 6.92 10.78 18.52
CA ARG A 95 7.73 11.47 19.53
C ARG A 95 8.58 12.61 18.95
N LEU A 96 8.73 12.62 17.63
CA LEU A 96 9.52 13.62 16.91
C LEU A 96 8.61 14.79 16.48
N LYS A 97 9.18 15.98 16.39
CA LYS A 97 8.43 17.19 16.03
C LYS A 97 9.06 17.90 14.84
N GLY A 98 8.22 18.56 14.05
CA GLY A 98 8.64 19.39 12.93
C GLY A 98 9.42 18.63 11.85
N ASP A 99 10.54 19.20 11.41
CA ASP A 99 11.34 18.69 10.29
C ASP A 99 11.97 17.31 10.56
N TYR A 100 12.26 16.99 11.82
CA TYR A 100 12.78 15.67 12.20
C TYR A 100 11.79 14.55 11.88
N LEU A 101 10.50 14.80 12.01
CA LEU A 101 9.44 13.84 11.65
C LEU A 101 9.46 13.56 10.14
N ALA A 102 9.62 14.60 9.32
CA ALA A 102 9.71 14.44 7.87
C ALA A 102 10.93 13.61 7.44
N ILE A 103 12.10 13.89 8.05
CA ILE A 103 13.35 13.18 7.74
C ILE A 103 13.25 11.70 8.13
N VAL A 104 12.72 11.42 9.31
CA VAL A 104 12.62 10.04 9.81
C VAL A 104 11.57 9.23 9.01
N THR A 105 10.44 9.84 8.66
CA THR A 105 9.44 9.17 7.81
C THR A 105 9.98 8.88 6.41
N LEU A 106 10.78 9.78 5.83
CA LEU A 106 11.48 9.54 4.56
C LEU A 106 12.46 8.37 4.69
N ALA A 107 13.29 8.36 5.75
CA ALA A 107 14.24 7.29 6.00
C ALA A 107 13.55 5.92 6.11
N PHE A 108 12.43 5.82 6.82
CA PHE A 108 11.62 4.60 6.88
C PHE A 108 11.11 4.17 5.51
N GLY A 109 10.64 5.11 4.69
CA GLY A 109 10.22 4.82 3.32
C GLY A 109 11.34 4.19 2.48
N GLU A 110 12.55 4.74 2.56
CA GLU A 110 13.73 4.20 1.86
C GLU A 110 14.18 2.84 2.44
N ILE A 111 14.12 2.65 3.76
CA ILE A 111 14.41 1.35 4.37
C ILE A 111 13.45 0.27 3.85
N ILE A 112 12.14 0.55 3.86
CA ILE A 112 11.13 -0.39 3.36
C ILE A 112 11.38 -0.73 1.89
N LYS A 113 11.63 0.26 1.05
CA LYS A 113 11.94 0.08 -0.37
C LYS A 113 13.18 -0.81 -0.56
N ASN A 114 14.24 -0.56 0.19
CA ASN A 114 15.48 -1.35 0.09
C ASN A 114 15.28 -2.79 0.57
N ILE A 115 14.53 -3.03 1.65
CA ILE A 115 14.19 -4.37 2.10
C ILE A 115 13.42 -5.13 1.02
N ILE A 116 12.41 -4.51 0.40
CA ILE A 116 11.60 -5.14 -0.65
C ILE A 116 12.44 -5.43 -1.89
N ASN A 117 13.38 -4.55 -2.26
CA ASN A 117 14.26 -4.74 -3.41
C ASN A 117 15.24 -5.91 -3.26
N VAL A 118 15.55 -6.31 -2.03
CA VAL A 118 16.46 -7.45 -1.74
C VAL A 118 15.68 -8.72 -1.38
N LEU A 119 14.36 -8.61 -1.20
CA LEU A 119 13.51 -9.72 -0.75
C LEU A 119 13.14 -10.62 -1.93
N TYR A 120 13.49 -11.90 -1.82
CA TYR A 120 13.05 -12.97 -2.72
C TYR A 120 12.12 -13.89 -1.96
N VAL A 121 10.93 -14.12 -2.50
CA VAL A 121 9.92 -15.01 -1.91
C VAL A 121 9.41 -15.94 -2.99
N GLY A 122 9.44 -17.22 -2.70
CA GLY A 122 8.88 -18.27 -3.54
C GLY A 122 7.97 -19.21 -2.76
N ILE A 123 7.04 -19.85 -3.44
CA ILE A 123 6.19 -20.92 -2.90
C ILE A 123 6.43 -22.17 -3.69
N ASP A 124 6.68 -23.25 -2.96
CA ASP A 124 6.88 -24.60 -3.47
C ASP A 124 5.94 -25.58 -2.76
N SER A 125 5.94 -26.85 -3.17
CA SER A 125 5.22 -27.96 -2.50
C SER A 125 5.59 -28.10 -1.03
N ASN A 126 6.81 -27.71 -0.64
CA ASN A 126 7.35 -27.75 0.71
C ASN A 126 7.02 -26.54 1.56
N GLY A 127 6.43 -25.46 0.99
CA GLY A 127 6.02 -24.26 1.72
C GLY A 127 6.54 -22.95 1.14
N ILE A 128 6.70 -21.96 2.01
CA ILE A 128 7.15 -20.61 1.63
C ILE A 128 8.65 -20.51 1.88
N HIS A 129 9.40 -20.19 0.84
CA HIS A 129 10.84 -19.96 0.90
C HIS A 129 11.14 -18.46 0.86
N PHE A 130 12.02 -18.02 1.77
CA PHE A 130 12.49 -16.64 1.86
C PHE A 130 13.99 -16.56 1.66
N SER A 131 14.45 -15.63 0.84
CA SER A 131 15.87 -15.30 0.71
C SER A 131 16.05 -13.78 0.57
N MET A 132 17.13 -13.26 1.14
CA MET A 132 17.56 -11.86 0.98
C MET A 132 18.84 -11.74 0.16
N LYS A 133 19.26 -12.81 -0.50
CA LYS A 133 20.54 -12.85 -1.22
C LYS A 133 20.32 -12.96 -2.73
N ASP A 134 19.85 -14.12 -3.16
CA ASP A 134 19.68 -14.44 -4.58
C ASP A 134 18.52 -15.40 -4.81
N GLN A 135 18.02 -15.44 -6.04
CA GLN A 135 16.99 -16.37 -6.46
C GLN A 135 17.43 -17.84 -6.31
N MET A 136 18.73 -18.14 -6.54
CA MET A 136 19.26 -19.50 -6.40
C MET A 136 19.31 -19.97 -4.93
N SER A 137 19.46 -19.04 -3.98
CA SER A 137 19.51 -19.36 -2.55
C SER A 137 18.16 -19.72 -1.94
N LEU A 138 17.05 -19.59 -2.69
CA LEU A 138 15.72 -20.04 -2.28
C LEU A 138 15.62 -21.57 -2.19
N GLY A 139 16.46 -22.33 -2.90
CA GLY A 139 16.46 -23.80 -2.87
C GLY A 139 15.12 -24.42 -3.29
N MET A 140 14.38 -23.78 -4.20
CA MET A 140 13.07 -24.25 -4.66
C MET A 140 13.22 -25.46 -5.57
N GLU A 141 12.26 -26.39 -5.49
CA GLU A 141 12.13 -27.50 -6.42
C GLU A 141 11.75 -27.05 -7.84
N PRO A 142 12.08 -27.84 -8.88
CA PRO A 142 11.66 -27.58 -10.26
C PRO A 142 10.13 -27.54 -10.33
N GLY A 143 9.56 -26.35 -10.53
CA GLY A 143 8.10 -26.13 -10.55
C GLY A 143 7.59 -25.12 -9.51
N GLY A 144 8.41 -24.67 -8.57
CA GLY A 144 8.09 -23.64 -7.60
C GLY A 144 7.74 -22.29 -8.26
N LYS A 145 6.78 -21.57 -7.69
CA LYS A 145 6.34 -20.26 -8.17
C LYS A 145 7.06 -19.14 -7.43
N MET A 146 7.84 -18.34 -8.17
CA MET A 146 8.39 -17.10 -7.65
C MET A 146 7.27 -16.08 -7.41
N ILE A 147 7.17 -15.53 -6.20
CA ILE A 147 6.19 -14.49 -5.85
C ILE A 147 6.84 -13.12 -5.95
N ILE A 148 7.92 -12.90 -5.20
CA ILE A 148 8.68 -11.64 -5.19
C ILE A 148 10.07 -11.94 -5.72
N SER A 149 10.52 -11.14 -6.69
CA SER A 149 11.80 -11.31 -7.38
C SER A 149 12.74 -10.13 -7.11
N GLY A 150 12.90 -9.73 -5.84
CA GLY A 150 13.77 -8.63 -5.46
C GLY A 150 13.46 -7.33 -6.22
N ALA A 151 14.46 -6.72 -6.83
CA ALA A 151 14.33 -5.47 -7.57
C ALA A 151 13.39 -5.53 -8.80
N MET A 152 13.09 -6.72 -9.34
CA MET A 152 12.10 -6.90 -10.41
C MET A 152 10.66 -6.81 -9.89
N GLY A 153 10.47 -6.82 -8.57
CA GLY A 153 9.15 -6.75 -7.93
C GLY A 153 8.32 -8.03 -8.11
N ILE A 154 7.01 -7.85 -8.23
CA ILE A 154 6.06 -8.94 -8.45
C ILE A 154 5.58 -8.90 -9.90
N THR A 155 5.93 -9.91 -10.67
CA THR A 155 5.54 -10.06 -12.07
C THR A 155 4.44 -11.12 -12.21
N GLY A 156 3.58 -10.99 -13.25
CA GLY A 156 2.57 -12.02 -13.55
C GLY A 156 1.32 -11.99 -12.66
N THR A 157 1.05 -10.88 -11.96
CA THR A 157 -0.22 -10.69 -11.25
C THR A 157 -1.35 -10.44 -12.23
N PRO A 158 -2.54 -11.05 -12.05
CA PRO A 158 -3.69 -10.80 -12.90
C PRO A 158 -4.19 -9.36 -12.71
N ARG A 159 -4.45 -8.67 -13.79
CA ARG A 159 -5.03 -7.31 -13.77
C ARG A 159 -6.52 -7.39 -13.43
N GLN A 160 -6.86 -7.31 -12.16
CA GLN A 160 -8.25 -7.33 -11.66
C GLN A 160 -8.77 -5.92 -11.31
N SER A 161 -7.88 -4.96 -11.15
CA SER A 161 -8.24 -3.58 -10.82
C SER A 161 -8.87 -2.89 -12.02
N THR A 162 -10.14 -2.48 -11.85
CA THR A 162 -10.92 -1.73 -12.83
C THR A 162 -11.06 -0.28 -12.37
N PHE A 163 -11.18 0.65 -13.30
CA PHE A 163 -11.40 2.06 -12.97
C PHE A 163 -12.63 2.28 -12.06
N THR A 164 -13.72 1.52 -12.30
CA THR A 164 -14.93 1.58 -11.48
C THR A 164 -14.66 1.25 -10.01
N ILE A 165 -13.87 0.21 -9.75
CA ILE A 165 -13.45 -0.18 -8.39
C ILE A 165 -12.59 0.94 -7.78
N GLY A 166 -11.70 1.54 -8.57
CA GLY A 166 -10.87 2.67 -8.13
C GLY A 166 -11.71 3.86 -7.68
N VAL A 167 -12.74 4.24 -8.46
CA VAL A 167 -13.66 5.34 -8.11
C VAL A 167 -14.45 5.02 -6.83
N ILE A 168 -14.96 3.80 -6.70
CA ILE A 168 -15.66 3.37 -5.48
C ILE A 168 -14.75 3.48 -4.26
N LEU A 169 -13.49 3.04 -4.36
CA LEU A 169 -12.52 3.14 -3.28
C LEU A 169 -12.19 4.60 -2.92
N ILE A 170 -12.09 5.49 -3.90
CA ILE A 170 -11.93 6.94 -3.65
C ILE A 170 -13.12 7.48 -2.84
N LEU A 171 -14.34 7.16 -3.25
CA LEU A 171 -15.54 7.62 -2.55
C LEU A 171 -15.62 7.08 -1.11
N VAL A 172 -15.29 5.80 -0.92
CA VAL A 172 -15.23 5.17 0.42
C VAL A 172 -14.16 5.86 1.27
N THR A 173 -12.97 6.08 0.74
CA THR A 173 -11.88 6.75 1.47
C THR A 173 -12.28 8.17 1.85
N LEU A 174 -12.88 8.90 0.92
CA LEU A 174 -13.35 10.27 1.15
C LEU A 174 -14.46 10.32 2.22
N PHE A 175 -15.41 9.38 2.17
CA PHE A 175 -16.44 9.24 3.19
C PHE A 175 -15.86 8.97 4.59
N VAL A 176 -14.91 8.04 4.69
CA VAL A 176 -14.24 7.72 5.96
C VAL A 176 -13.48 8.92 6.50
N VAL A 177 -12.69 9.59 5.65
CA VAL A 177 -11.89 10.77 6.05
C VAL A 177 -12.77 11.93 6.47
N LEU A 178 -13.85 12.23 5.74
CA LEU A 178 -14.78 13.31 6.10
C LEU A 178 -15.50 13.02 7.43
N ASN A 179 -15.91 11.77 7.66
CA ASN A 179 -16.50 11.37 8.94
C ASN A 179 -15.49 11.49 10.09
N LEU A 180 -14.23 11.10 9.87
CA LEU A 180 -13.17 11.25 10.86
C LEU A 180 -12.95 12.71 11.22
N ILE A 181 -12.83 13.59 10.23
CA ILE A 181 -12.60 15.03 10.44
C ILE A 181 -13.77 15.68 11.21
N ASN A 182 -15.00 15.31 10.87
CA ASN A 182 -16.20 15.85 11.52
C ASN A 182 -16.50 15.19 12.89
N SER A 183 -15.75 14.15 13.27
CA SER A 183 -15.88 13.47 14.56
C SER A 183 -15.38 14.34 15.74
N ARG A 184 -15.64 13.88 16.96
CA ARG A 184 -15.10 14.50 18.18
C ARG A 184 -13.57 14.40 18.19
N ASP A 185 -13.04 13.26 17.76
CA ASP A 185 -11.59 13.00 17.72
C ASP A 185 -10.88 13.86 16.66
N GLY A 186 -11.50 14.03 15.49
CA GLY A 186 -10.98 14.91 14.44
C GLY A 186 -10.89 16.37 14.89
N ARG A 187 -11.90 16.86 15.60
CA ARG A 187 -11.87 18.23 16.19
C ARG A 187 -10.81 18.37 17.28
N ALA A 188 -10.60 17.33 18.11
CA ALA A 188 -9.55 17.34 19.12
C ALA A 188 -8.15 17.39 18.47
N ILE A 189 -7.94 16.66 17.38
CA ILE A 189 -6.70 16.67 16.61
C ILE A 189 -6.41 18.07 16.05
N MET A 190 -7.42 18.71 15.45
CA MET A 190 -7.27 20.10 14.95
C MET A 190 -6.98 21.11 16.07
N ALA A 191 -7.60 20.97 17.23
CA ALA A 191 -7.34 21.82 18.40
C ALA A 191 -5.89 21.67 18.90
N ILE A 192 -5.32 20.44 18.89
CA ILE A 192 -3.92 20.21 19.25
C ILE A 192 -2.97 20.90 18.27
N ARG A 193 -3.29 20.91 16.97
CA ARG A 193 -2.52 21.62 15.96
C ARG A 193 -2.47 23.12 16.23
N ASP A 194 -3.64 23.72 16.50
CA ASP A 194 -3.77 25.16 16.65
C ASP A 194 -3.20 25.66 18.00
N ASN A 195 -3.19 24.81 19.02
CA ASN A 195 -2.73 25.17 20.38
C ASN A 195 -1.29 24.71 20.67
N ARG A 196 -0.48 24.43 19.65
CA ARG A 196 0.94 24.03 19.81
C ARG A 196 1.85 25.14 20.36
N ILE A 197 1.36 26.40 20.41
CA ILE A 197 2.12 27.59 20.81
C ILE A 197 1.68 28.06 22.22
N ALA A 198 0.61 27.55 22.76
CA ALA A 198 0.18 27.75 24.13
C ALA A 198 0.56 26.53 24.99
#